data_c8d1adc0e52721cf9072ee21e31d7a40
#
_entry.id   c8d1adc0e52721cf9072ee21e31d7a40
#
_cell.length_a   1.000
_cell.length_b   1.000
_cell.length_c   1.000
_cell.angle_alpha   90.00
_cell.angle_beta   90.00
_cell.angle_gamma   90.00
#
_symmetry.space_group_name_H-M   'P 1'
#
loop_
_entity.id
_entity.type
_entity.pdbx_description
1 polymer ?
#
loop_
_entity_poly.entity_id
_entity_poly.type
_entity_poly.pdbx_seq_one_letter_code
_entity_poly.pdbx_strand_id
1 'polypeptide(L)'
;MEFITGRHIPRRTFLRGMGATVALPFLDAMIPAGRVWSRIADDALPTRLVAIEMVHGAAGCNEWGATQNLWSPEAVGRDFDLAPTSLSSLEPFRDYLTIISNTDVRMAEAYQPYEIGGDHFRSSAVFLTQSHPKQTEGSDVYVGTSLDQLYAQRFGQDTPIPSMQLCIENINQSGGCAYGYTCVYTDSISWASPTEPLPVIRDPRVAFDQLFGAGGTVEERVLRRRTNKSILDWITGRVAQLRRELGPNDIQRLDRYLDNVREIERRIQRTEAQNTSGESRELPEAPAGVPDSFEEHTRMMFDLQVLAFSSDVTRVFSLKMGRDSSARVFHESGSDRPFHPASHHGAREEAILDFAKINRYHVSMLPYFLEKLQGIQEGDTHLLDKTMIIYGSPMGDPNLHNHRRAPLFVAGGANGRLEGGLHLNTPDGTPMANAMLSLAHALGMDDMDSFGDSTAELSLSMPASTLTSTGS
;
A
#
# COMPACT_ATOMS: atom_id res chain seq x y z
N MET A 1 21.61 28.55 -15.11
CA MET A 1 22.85 27.96 -15.68
C MET A 1 22.91 26.52 -15.18
N GLU A 2 22.60 25.58 -16.05
CA GLU A 2 22.68 24.16 -15.74
C GLU A 2 24.14 23.72 -15.84
N PHE A 3 24.70 23.27 -14.73
CA PHE A 3 26.05 22.71 -14.70
C PHE A 3 25.99 21.26 -15.14
N ILE A 4 26.26 20.97 -16.41
CA ILE A 4 26.50 19.61 -16.89
C ILE A 4 27.92 19.23 -16.47
N THR A 5 28.05 18.43 -15.41
CA THR A 5 29.36 18.01 -14.87
C THR A 5 30.12 17.04 -15.79
N GLY A 6 29.48 16.56 -16.87
CA GLY A 6 30.05 15.56 -17.80
C GLY A 6 30.26 14.17 -17.18
N ARG A 7 29.92 13.96 -15.91
CA ARG A 7 30.03 12.67 -15.22
C ARG A 7 28.63 12.13 -14.98
N HIS A 8 28.35 10.96 -15.50
CA HIS A 8 27.10 10.24 -15.29
C HIS A 8 27.27 9.28 -14.12
N ILE A 9 26.35 9.38 -13.12
CA ILE A 9 26.24 8.43 -12.01
C ILE A 9 25.19 7.40 -12.39
N PRO A 10 25.48 6.09 -12.32
CA PRO A 10 24.45 5.07 -12.55
C PRO A 10 23.27 5.23 -11.59
N ARG A 11 22.03 5.08 -12.07
CA ARG A 11 20.81 5.18 -11.23
C ARG A 11 20.82 4.25 -10.01
N ARG A 12 21.47 3.08 -10.14
CA ARG A 12 21.64 2.08 -9.07
C ARG A 12 22.96 2.26 -8.33
N THR A 13 23.27 3.48 -7.94
CA THR A 13 24.46 3.73 -7.13
C THR A 13 24.12 3.55 -5.66
N PHE A 14 24.89 2.71 -4.98
CA PHE A 14 24.79 2.45 -3.55
C PHE A 14 25.99 3.00 -2.80
N LEU A 15 25.74 3.66 -1.70
CA LEU A 15 26.75 3.99 -0.71
C LEU A 15 26.91 2.78 0.20
N ARG A 16 28.10 2.18 0.18
CA ARG A 16 28.42 0.99 0.97
C ARG A 16 29.42 1.33 2.07
N GLY A 17 29.14 0.86 3.26
CA GLY A 17 30.01 0.91 4.42
C GLY A 17 29.99 -0.42 5.17
N MET A 18 30.63 -0.50 6.30
CA MET A 18 30.70 -1.71 7.12
C MET A 18 29.30 -2.06 7.64
N GLY A 19 28.67 -3.11 7.10
CA GLY A 19 27.33 -3.55 7.46
C GLY A 19 26.18 -2.63 7.02
N ALA A 20 26.44 -1.64 6.14
CA ALA A 20 25.43 -0.70 5.64
C ALA A 20 25.47 -0.58 4.13
N THR A 21 24.30 -0.53 3.50
CA THR A 21 24.14 -0.25 2.09
C THR A 21 22.95 0.67 1.93
N VAL A 22 23.16 1.90 1.45
CA VAL A 22 22.11 2.89 1.24
C VAL A 22 22.06 3.23 -0.24
N ALA A 23 20.91 2.99 -0.88
CA ALA A 23 20.65 3.42 -2.25
C ALA A 23 20.56 4.95 -2.29
N LEU A 24 20.94 5.55 -3.41
CA LEU A 24 20.81 6.99 -3.60
C LEU A 24 19.41 7.35 -4.09
N PRO A 25 18.88 8.51 -3.68
CA PRO A 25 17.67 9.06 -4.29
C PRO A 25 17.96 9.44 -5.75
N PHE A 26 16.91 9.68 -6.53
CA PHE A 26 17.09 10.15 -7.90
C PHE A 26 17.79 11.51 -7.92
N LEU A 27 18.92 11.59 -8.65
CA LEU A 27 19.77 12.78 -8.78
C LEU A 27 19.86 13.21 -10.24
N ASP A 28 19.98 14.51 -10.50
CA ASP A 28 20.15 15.04 -11.86
C ASP A 28 21.44 14.48 -12.53
N ALA A 29 22.47 14.23 -11.73
CA ALA A 29 23.71 13.57 -12.18
C ALA A 29 23.51 12.12 -12.69
N MET A 30 22.36 11.52 -12.48
CA MET A 30 21.99 10.19 -13.02
C MET A 30 21.40 10.27 -14.44
N ILE A 31 21.20 11.48 -14.97
CA ILE A 31 20.67 11.71 -16.31
C ILE A 31 21.84 11.75 -17.30
N PRO A 32 21.84 10.92 -18.37
CA PRO A 32 22.89 10.94 -19.37
C PRO A 32 23.00 12.29 -20.07
N ALA A 33 24.22 12.83 -20.19
CA ALA A 33 24.47 14.07 -20.92
C ALA A 33 24.01 13.94 -22.38
N GLY A 34 23.21 14.92 -22.86
CA GLY A 34 22.70 14.95 -24.25
C GLY A 34 21.27 14.41 -24.43
N ARG A 35 20.61 13.93 -23.40
CA ARG A 35 19.16 13.67 -23.43
C ARG A 35 18.39 14.89 -22.92
N VAL A 36 17.40 15.33 -23.69
CA VAL A 36 16.46 16.37 -23.25
C VAL A 36 15.52 15.77 -22.21
N TRP A 37 15.23 16.50 -21.13
CA TRP A 37 14.34 16.07 -20.03
C TRP A 37 13.03 15.45 -20.51
N SER A 38 12.40 16.01 -21.55
CA SER A 38 11.14 15.51 -22.12
C SER A 38 11.23 14.10 -22.72
N ARG A 39 12.43 13.67 -23.21
CA ARG A 39 12.63 12.31 -23.72
C ARG A 39 12.99 11.28 -22.65
N ILE A 40 13.35 11.75 -21.44
CA ILE A 40 13.61 10.87 -20.29
C ILE A 40 12.30 10.57 -19.58
N ALA A 41 11.33 11.46 -19.66
CA ALA A 41 9.97 11.19 -19.21
C ALA A 41 9.28 10.07 -20.02
N ASP A 42 9.62 9.92 -21.32
CA ASP A 42 9.10 8.84 -22.17
C ASP A 42 9.79 7.47 -21.92
N ASP A 43 11.04 7.46 -21.40
CA ASP A 43 11.68 6.27 -20.81
C ASP A 43 11.37 6.18 -19.30
N ALA A 44 10.14 6.50 -18.92
CA ALA A 44 9.70 6.58 -17.51
C ALA A 44 10.04 5.29 -16.77
N LEU A 45 10.50 5.45 -15.52
CA LEU A 45 10.58 4.30 -14.62
C LEU A 45 9.19 3.65 -14.53
N PRO A 46 9.12 2.32 -14.40
CA PRO A 46 7.87 1.66 -14.12
C PRO A 46 7.15 2.30 -12.93
N THR A 47 5.84 2.31 -12.97
CA THR A 47 4.97 2.87 -11.94
C THR A 47 5.31 2.23 -10.57
N ARG A 48 5.29 3.00 -9.49
CA ARG A 48 5.36 2.45 -8.14
C ARG A 48 3.97 1.96 -7.76
N LEU A 49 3.88 0.74 -7.30
CA LEU A 49 2.62 0.12 -6.89
C LEU A 49 2.57 -0.06 -5.38
N VAL A 50 1.49 0.42 -4.77
CA VAL A 50 1.11 0.08 -3.39
C VAL A 50 -0.29 -0.51 -3.41
N ALA A 51 -0.47 -1.67 -2.81
CA ALA A 51 -1.79 -2.24 -2.56
C ALA A 51 -2.06 -2.27 -1.07
N ILE A 52 -3.15 -1.63 -0.63
CA ILE A 52 -3.53 -1.50 0.78
C ILE A 52 -4.87 -2.17 1.01
N GLU A 53 -4.89 -3.17 1.88
CA GLU A 53 -6.12 -3.81 2.31
C GLU A 53 -6.65 -3.17 3.60
N MET A 54 -7.92 -2.74 3.54
CA MET A 54 -8.76 -2.45 4.70
C MET A 54 -9.65 -3.67 4.94
N VAL A 55 -9.45 -4.37 6.06
CA VAL A 55 -10.27 -5.54 6.40
C VAL A 55 -11.68 -5.15 6.85
N HIS A 56 -12.60 -6.10 6.87
CA HIS A 56 -13.98 -5.96 7.34
C HIS A 56 -14.86 -5.03 6.50
N GLY A 57 -14.55 -4.75 5.23
CA GLY A 57 -15.44 -3.95 4.39
C GLY A 57 -15.66 -2.54 4.88
N ALA A 58 -16.75 -1.91 4.46
CA ALA A 58 -17.08 -0.55 4.86
C ALA A 58 -18.57 -0.37 5.18
N ALA A 59 -18.85 0.56 6.09
CA ALA A 59 -20.20 0.91 6.47
C ALA A 59 -20.95 1.57 5.30
N GLY A 60 -22.19 1.14 5.06
CA GLY A 60 -23.06 1.73 4.05
C GLY A 60 -22.68 1.42 2.60
N CYS A 61 -21.87 0.39 2.36
CA CYS A 61 -21.56 -0.07 0.99
C CYS A 61 -22.76 -0.71 0.27
N ASN A 62 -23.81 -1.04 0.98
CA ASN A 62 -25.02 -1.63 0.43
C ASN A 62 -26.28 -0.87 0.85
N GLU A 63 -27.44 -1.28 0.34
CA GLU A 63 -28.74 -0.69 0.63
C GLU A 63 -29.34 -1.08 2.00
N TRP A 64 -28.70 -1.99 2.74
CA TRP A 64 -29.23 -2.58 3.96
C TRP A 64 -28.76 -1.81 5.20
N GLY A 65 -29.69 -1.37 6.02
CA GLY A 65 -29.42 -0.85 7.35
C GLY A 65 -28.79 0.54 7.44
N ALA A 66 -28.50 1.20 6.32
CA ALA A 66 -28.02 2.58 6.27
C ALA A 66 -28.97 3.46 5.45
N THR A 67 -29.24 4.68 5.92
CA THR A 67 -30.05 5.66 5.20
C THR A 67 -29.30 6.32 4.04
N GLN A 68 -27.97 6.20 4.04
CA GLN A 68 -27.07 6.73 2.99
C GLN A 68 -25.85 5.83 2.84
N ASN A 69 -25.21 5.86 1.66
CA ASN A 69 -23.90 5.25 1.47
C ASN A 69 -22.84 6.05 2.23
N LEU A 70 -22.11 5.39 3.13
CA LEU A 70 -21.07 6.01 3.95
C LEU A 70 -19.65 5.79 3.39
N TRP A 71 -19.52 5.07 2.28
CA TRP A 71 -18.26 4.85 1.61
C TRP A 71 -18.17 5.61 0.28
N SER A 72 -19.05 5.30 -0.67
CA SER A 72 -19.02 5.91 -2.00
C SER A 72 -19.78 7.24 -2.03
N PRO A 73 -19.27 8.26 -2.73
CA PRO A 73 -20.03 9.48 -3.01
C PRO A 73 -21.35 9.18 -3.74
N GLU A 74 -22.34 10.03 -3.58
CA GLU A 74 -23.63 9.91 -4.28
C GLU A 74 -23.49 10.22 -5.77
N ALA A 75 -22.81 11.34 -6.11
CA ALA A 75 -22.63 11.76 -7.47
C ALA A 75 -21.53 10.96 -8.19
N VAL A 76 -21.81 10.58 -9.43
CA VAL A 76 -20.92 9.87 -10.34
C VAL A 76 -20.23 10.88 -11.26
N GLY A 77 -19.03 10.59 -11.73
CA GLY A 77 -18.25 11.47 -12.59
C GLY A 77 -17.29 12.34 -11.78
N ARG A 78 -17.18 13.62 -12.13
CA ARG A 78 -16.19 14.53 -11.53
C ARG A 78 -16.73 15.41 -10.41
N ASP A 79 -18.05 15.60 -10.34
CA ASP A 79 -18.70 16.51 -9.40
C ASP A 79 -19.20 15.78 -8.14
N PHE A 80 -18.35 14.93 -7.55
CA PHE A 80 -18.67 14.17 -6.34
C PHE A 80 -18.23 14.92 -5.06
N ASP A 81 -18.91 14.64 -3.94
CA ASP A 81 -18.61 15.18 -2.62
C ASP A 81 -18.12 14.06 -1.69
N LEU A 82 -16.94 14.23 -1.11
CA LEU A 82 -16.36 13.28 -0.16
C LEU A 82 -16.81 13.53 1.29
N ALA A 83 -17.32 14.73 1.62
CA ALA A 83 -17.60 15.15 2.99
C ALA A 83 -18.52 14.18 3.77
N PRO A 84 -19.61 13.61 3.18
CA PRO A 84 -20.49 12.69 3.91
C PRO A 84 -19.90 11.29 4.07
N THR A 85 -18.81 10.96 3.36
CA THR A 85 -18.26 9.60 3.27
C THR A 85 -17.08 9.38 4.24
N SER A 86 -16.67 8.13 4.36
CA SER A 86 -15.43 7.76 5.06
C SER A 86 -14.17 8.25 4.35
N LEU A 87 -14.29 8.71 3.09
CA LEU A 87 -13.19 9.23 2.27
C LEU A 87 -12.95 10.73 2.49
N SER A 88 -13.68 11.40 3.39
CA SER A 88 -13.65 12.86 3.59
C SER A 88 -12.27 13.45 3.84
N SER A 89 -11.36 12.70 4.47
CA SER A 89 -9.98 13.15 4.72
C SER A 89 -9.14 13.25 3.45
N LEU A 90 -9.57 12.64 2.34
CA LEU A 90 -8.88 12.63 1.06
C LEU A 90 -9.23 13.84 0.17
N GLU A 91 -10.10 14.76 0.61
CA GLU A 91 -10.50 15.94 -0.17
C GLU A 91 -9.32 16.75 -0.72
N PRO A 92 -8.20 16.98 0.01
CA PRO A 92 -7.03 17.68 -0.54
C PRO A 92 -6.36 16.97 -1.72
N PHE A 93 -6.62 15.68 -1.89
CA PHE A 93 -6.05 14.83 -2.94
C PHE A 93 -7.10 14.35 -3.95
N ARG A 94 -8.28 14.96 -3.96
CA ARG A 94 -9.41 14.60 -4.81
C ARG A 94 -9.01 14.40 -6.27
N ASP A 95 -8.17 15.27 -6.81
CA ASP A 95 -7.72 15.21 -8.21
C ASP A 95 -6.85 13.97 -8.53
N TYR A 96 -6.34 13.29 -7.51
CA TYR A 96 -5.59 12.04 -7.64
C TYR A 96 -6.45 10.79 -7.42
N LEU A 97 -7.75 10.94 -7.09
CA LEU A 97 -8.61 9.80 -6.73
C LEU A 97 -9.41 9.30 -7.92
N THR A 98 -9.41 7.99 -8.10
CA THR A 98 -10.38 7.26 -8.93
C THR A 98 -11.15 6.31 -8.02
N ILE A 99 -12.38 6.67 -7.66
CA ILE A 99 -13.27 5.85 -6.82
C ILE A 99 -14.04 4.92 -7.73
N ILE A 100 -14.07 3.62 -7.41
CA ILE A 100 -14.76 2.60 -8.18
C ILE A 100 -15.78 1.93 -7.28
N SER A 101 -17.06 2.15 -7.57
CA SER A 101 -18.18 1.63 -6.78
C SER A 101 -18.89 0.50 -7.50
N ASN A 102 -19.58 -0.31 -6.71
CA ASN A 102 -20.48 -1.35 -7.18
C ASN A 102 -19.80 -2.58 -7.78
N THR A 103 -18.52 -2.81 -7.43
CA THR A 103 -17.81 -4.02 -7.84
C THR A 103 -17.92 -5.11 -6.78
N ASP A 104 -18.03 -6.36 -7.21
CA ASP A 104 -18.17 -7.55 -6.38
C ASP A 104 -16.89 -8.39 -6.38
N VAL A 105 -16.46 -8.86 -5.20
CA VAL A 105 -15.37 -9.82 -5.05
C VAL A 105 -15.97 -11.24 -4.99
N ARG A 106 -16.52 -11.70 -6.12
CA ARG A 106 -17.29 -12.94 -6.20
C ARG A 106 -16.51 -14.17 -5.78
N MET A 107 -15.20 -14.18 -6.00
CA MET A 107 -14.32 -15.30 -5.65
C MET A 107 -14.13 -15.45 -4.13
N ALA A 108 -14.53 -14.48 -3.31
CA ALA A 108 -14.54 -14.58 -1.86
C ALA A 108 -15.85 -15.16 -1.30
N GLU A 109 -16.89 -15.30 -2.10
CA GLU A 109 -18.15 -15.94 -1.69
C GLU A 109 -17.98 -17.44 -1.38
N ALA A 110 -18.86 -17.99 -0.55
CA ALA A 110 -18.92 -19.42 -0.30
C ALA A 110 -19.57 -20.14 -1.50
N TYR A 111 -18.86 -21.05 -2.14
CA TYR A 111 -19.39 -21.83 -3.26
C TYR A 111 -20.03 -23.15 -2.82
N GLN A 112 -19.67 -23.61 -1.63
CA GLN A 112 -20.18 -24.84 -1.07
C GLN A 112 -20.75 -24.61 0.34
N PRO A 113 -21.75 -25.37 0.77
CA PRO A 113 -22.35 -25.21 2.10
C PRO A 113 -21.36 -25.29 3.28
N TYR A 114 -20.26 -26.03 3.12
CA TYR A 114 -19.24 -26.17 4.17
C TYR A 114 -18.27 -24.98 4.23
N GLU A 115 -18.29 -24.09 3.25
CA GLU A 115 -17.48 -22.85 3.24
C GLU A 115 -18.18 -21.68 3.93
N ILE A 116 -19.50 -21.82 4.21
CA ILE A 116 -20.30 -20.79 4.85
C ILE A 116 -19.73 -20.47 6.24
N GLY A 117 -19.57 -19.17 6.55
CA GLY A 117 -18.97 -18.65 7.77
C GLY A 117 -17.46 -18.47 7.69
N GLY A 118 -16.81 -18.97 6.64
CA GLY A 118 -15.36 -18.84 6.41
C GLY A 118 -14.93 -17.51 5.78
N ASP A 119 -15.83 -16.53 5.66
CA ASP A 119 -15.62 -15.30 4.89
C ASP A 119 -14.41 -14.50 5.38
N HIS A 120 -14.28 -14.25 6.68
CA HIS A 120 -13.12 -13.59 7.27
C HIS A 120 -11.80 -14.35 7.11
N PHE A 121 -11.86 -15.66 6.87
CA PHE A 121 -10.67 -16.52 6.80
C PHE A 121 -10.15 -16.76 5.39
N ARG A 122 -10.91 -16.39 4.36
CA ARG A 122 -10.50 -16.53 2.96
C ARG A 122 -10.38 -15.21 2.21
N SER A 123 -11.10 -14.15 2.64
CA SER A 123 -11.27 -12.93 1.84
C SER A 123 -9.97 -12.18 1.57
N SER A 124 -9.05 -12.07 2.54
CA SER A 124 -7.79 -11.35 2.31
C SER A 124 -6.96 -11.93 1.17
N ALA A 125 -6.88 -13.27 1.06
CA ALA A 125 -6.19 -13.90 -0.06
C ALA A 125 -6.83 -13.60 -1.42
N VAL A 126 -8.13 -13.26 -1.44
CA VAL A 126 -8.87 -12.95 -2.68
C VAL A 126 -8.67 -11.52 -3.12
N PHE A 127 -8.35 -10.59 -2.21
CA PHE A 127 -8.30 -9.15 -2.53
C PHE A 127 -7.44 -8.84 -3.76
N LEU A 128 -6.22 -9.33 -3.81
CA LEU A 128 -5.30 -9.07 -4.92
C LEU A 128 -5.17 -10.25 -5.90
N THR A 129 -5.80 -11.39 -5.64
CA THR A 129 -5.76 -12.54 -6.56
C THR A 129 -7.00 -12.69 -7.40
N GLN A 130 -8.14 -12.19 -6.90
CA GLN A 130 -9.46 -12.33 -7.51
C GLN A 130 -9.76 -13.79 -7.90
N SER A 131 -9.30 -14.74 -7.10
CA SER A 131 -9.41 -16.19 -7.30
C SER A 131 -9.89 -16.86 -6.03
N HIS A 132 -10.73 -17.91 -6.17
CA HIS A 132 -11.31 -18.62 -5.03
C HIS A 132 -10.26 -19.49 -4.32
N PRO A 133 -10.05 -19.34 -3.01
CA PRO A 133 -9.05 -20.11 -2.29
C PRO A 133 -9.54 -21.53 -2.02
N LYS A 134 -8.64 -22.51 -2.18
CA LYS A 134 -8.89 -23.89 -1.80
C LYS A 134 -9.11 -23.99 -0.30
N GLN A 135 -10.24 -24.54 0.13
CA GLN A 135 -10.48 -24.83 1.54
C GLN A 135 -9.52 -25.93 2.01
N THR A 136 -8.57 -25.57 2.83
CA THR A 136 -7.59 -26.47 3.46
C THR A 136 -7.01 -25.86 4.73
N GLU A 137 -6.70 -26.70 5.71
CA GLU A 137 -5.90 -26.34 6.89
C GLU A 137 -4.44 -26.80 6.76
N GLY A 138 -4.13 -27.49 5.68
CA GLY A 138 -2.80 -28.03 5.37
C GLY A 138 -1.89 -27.04 4.66
N SER A 139 -0.76 -27.57 4.16
CA SER A 139 0.21 -26.82 3.37
C SER A 139 -0.11 -26.80 1.87
N ASP A 140 -1.15 -27.47 1.45
CA ASP A 140 -1.60 -27.59 0.06
C ASP A 140 -2.51 -26.42 -0.35
N VAL A 141 -2.12 -25.23 0.06
CA VAL A 141 -2.81 -23.96 -0.25
C VAL A 141 -2.82 -23.71 -1.75
N TYR A 142 -3.90 -23.07 -2.21
CA TYR A 142 -4.05 -22.66 -3.60
C TYR A 142 -5.05 -21.51 -3.69
N VAL A 143 -4.67 -20.43 -4.39
CA VAL A 143 -5.58 -19.32 -4.70
C VAL A 143 -5.30 -18.77 -6.10
N GLY A 144 -4.32 -17.94 -6.28
CA GLY A 144 -3.91 -17.33 -7.54
C GLY A 144 -2.67 -16.49 -7.31
N THR A 145 -1.99 -16.10 -8.38
CA THR A 145 -0.92 -15.10 -8.28
C THR A 145 -1.56 -13.73 -8.12
N SER A 146 -1.14 -12.96 -7.12
CA SER A 146 -1.70 -11.64 -6.87
C SER A 146 -1.20 -10.58 -7.86
N LEU A 147 -2.00 -9.53 -8.09
CA LEU A 147 -1.71 -8.46 -9.04
C LEU A 147 -0.37 -7.78 -8.76
N ASP A 148 -0.07 -7.50 -7.50
CA ASP A 148 1.20 -6.92 -7.07
C ASP A 148 2.38 -7.81 -7.40
N GLN A 149 2.21 -9.14 -7.35
CA GLN A 149 3.27 -10.09 -7.67
C GLN A 149 3.42 -10.34 -9.17
N LEU A 150 2.35 -10.31 -9.95
CA LEU A 150 2.44 -10.28 -11.42
C LEU A 150 3.24 -9.04 -11.86
N TYR A 151 2.96 -7.89 -11.25
CA TYR A 151 3.69 -6.66 -11.51
C TYR A 151 5.16 -6.75 -11.04
N ALA A 152 5.41 -7.26 -9.84
CA ALA A 152 6.77 -7.42 -9.30
C ALA A 152 7.64 -8.38 -10.13
N GLN A 153 7.05 -9.46 -10.65
CA GLN A 153 7.74 -10.40 -11.54
C GLN A 153 8.16 -9.73 -12.85
N ARG A 154 7.38 -8.79 -13.34
CA ARG A 154 7.64 -8.11 -14.62
C ARG A 154 8.55 -6.89 -14.47
N PHE A 155 8.32 -6.03 -13.46
CA PHE A 155 8.95 -4.73 -13.32
C PHE A 155 9.76 -4.56 -12.03
N GLY A 156 9.63 -5.47 -11.08
CA GLY A 156 10.36 -5.44 -9.81
C GLY A 156 11.73 -6.10 -9.88
N GLN A 157 11.99 -6.95 -10.88
CA GLN A 157 13.24 -7.71 -10.99
C GLN A 157 14.47 -6.83 -11.21
N ASP A 158 14.24 -5.62 -11.66
CA ASP A 158 15.28 -4.60 -11.83
C ASP A 158 15.65 -3.87 -10.55
N THR A 159 14.94 -4.10 -9.45
CA THR A 159 15.21 -3.47 -8.15
C THR A 159 15.89 -4.45 -7.19
N PRO A 160 16.65 -3.96 -6.19
CA PRO A 160 17.28 -4.82 -5.18
C PRO A 160 16.30 -5.72 -4.43
N ILE A 161 15.08 -5.22 -4.22
CA ILE A 161 13.97 -5.93 -3.57
C ILE A 161 12.80 -5.90 -4.55
N PRO A 162 12.39 -7.02 -5.15
CA PRO A 162 11.31 -7.05 -6.14
C PRO A 162 9.98 -6.54 -5.59
N SER A 163 9.65 -6.88 -4.34
CA SER A 163 8.47 -6.40 -3.60
C SER A 163 8.68 -6.55 -2.10
N MET A 164 7.88 -5.83 -1.30
CA MET A 164 7.88 -5.95 0.15
C MET A 164 6.44 -5.94 0.68
N GLN A 165 6.11 -6.88 1.55
CA GLN A 165 4.80 -7.06 2.15
C GLN A 165 4.85 -6.61 3.61
N LEU A 166 3.94 -5.69 3.96
CA LEU A 166 3.88 -5.08 5.29
C LEU A 166 2.54 -5.35 5.96
N CYS A 167 2.51 -5.31 7.28
CA CYS A 167 1.27 -5.34 8.06
C CYS A 167 1.37 -4.51 9.33
N ILE A 168 0.22 -4.09 9.86
CA ILE A 168 0.14 -3.30 11.10
C ILE A 168 -0.20 -4.17 12.30
N GLU A 169 -1.04 -5.20 12.13
CA GLU A 169 -1.42 -6.09 13.21
C GLU A 169 -0.63 -7.39 13.23
N ASN A 170 -0.77 -8.14 14.33
CA ASN A 170 -0.14 -9.44 14.48
C ASN A 170 -0.77 -10.46 13.54
N ILE A 171 0.06 -11.35 13.02
CA ILE A 171 -0.33 -12.38 12.06
C ILE A 171 0.16 -13.74 12.53
N ASN A 172 -0.58 -14.78 12.17
CA ASN A 172 -0.21 -16.18 12.38
C ASN A 172 -0.15 -16.86 11.01
N GLN A 173 0.99 -16.80 10.34
CA GLN A 173 1.14 -17.36 8.99
C GLN A 173 1.18 -18.89 8.91
N SER A 174 0.82 -19.59 9.99
CA SER A 174 0.84 -21.04 10.06
C SER A 174 -0.32 -21.60 10.89
N GLY A 175 -0.72 -22.81 10.57
CA GLY A 175 -1.80 -23.53 11.25
C GLY A 175 -3.20 -23.23 10.68
N GLY A 176 -4.19 -23.98 11.13
CA GLY A 176 -5.60 -23.76 10.83
C GLY A 176 -6.16 -22.58 11.63
N CYS A 177 -6.92 -21.70 10.99
CA CYS A 177 -7.60 -20.60 11.65
C CYS A 177 -9.02 -21.00 12.05
N ALA A 178 -9.94 -21.13 11.10
CA ALA A 178 -11.30 -21.63 11.32
C ALA A 178 -11.97 -22.01 10.00
N TYR A 179 -13.09 -22.68 10.08
CA TYR A 179 -13.93 -23.08 8.93
C TYR A 179 -13.16 -23.85 7.84
N GLY A 180 -12.12 -24.61 8.23
CA GLY A 180 -11.32 -25.40 7.30
C GLY A 180 -10.34 -24.58 6.46
N TYR A 181 -10.05 -23.34 6.82
CA TYR A 181 -9.06 -22.50 6.17
C TYR A 181 -7.80 -22.30 7.03
N THR A 182 -6.63 -22.38 6.39
CA THR A 182 -5.36 -22.03 7.04
C THR A 182 -5.24 -20.52 7.25
N CYS A 183 -4.53 -20.13 8.32
CA CYS A 183 -4.31 -18.71 8.65
C CYS A 183 -3.59 -17.92 7.56
N VAL A 184 -2.85 -18.57 6.69
CA VAL A 184 -2.14 -17.89 5.60
C VAL A 184 -3.07 -17.17 4.65
N TYR A 185 -4.30 -17.65 4.43
CA TYR A 185 -5.29 -16.95 3.61
C TYR A 185 -5.81 -15.67 4.24
N THR A 186 -5.91 -15.65 5.58
CA THR A 186 -6.28 -14.44 6.34
C THR A 186 -5.14 -13.42 6.39
N ASP A 187 -3.90 -13.90 6.47
CA ASP A 187 -2.74 -13.08 6.84
C ASP A 187 -1.93 -12.59 5.62
N SER A 188 -2.13 -13.17 4.42
CA SER A 188 -1.39 -12.81 3.21
C SER A 188 -2.30 -12.34 2.08
N ILE A 189 -2.07 -11.11 1.60
CA ILE A 189 -2.71 -10.57 0.39
C ILE A 189 -1.85 -10.75 -0.86
N SER A 190 -0.56 -11.02 -0.69
CA SER A 190 0.42 -11.15 -1.78
C SER A 190 0.85 -12.61 -1.97
N TRP A 191 0.71 -13.10 -3.19
CA TRP A 191 0.98 -14.47 -3.58
C TRP A 191 1.89 -14.50 -4.81
N ALA A 192 3.13 -14.99 -4.63
CA ALA A 192 4.14 -15.04 -5.69
C ALA A 192 3.78 -16.06 -6.79
N SER A 193 3.01 -17.07 -6.44
CA SER A 193 2.40 -18.05 -7.33
C SER A 193 1.07 -18.52 -6.71
N PRO A 194 0.25 -19.31 -7.41
CA PRO A 194 -1.00 -19.81 -6.83
C PRO A 194 -0.88 -20.59 -5.52
N THR A 195 0.32 -21.04 -5.19
CA THR A 195 0.61 -21.87 -4.00
C THR A 195 1.65 -21.26 -3.07
N GLU A 196 2.12 -20.05 -3.34
CA GLU A 196 3.23 -19.43 -2.59
C GLU A 196 2.83 -18.06 -2.01
N PRO A 197 2.27 -18.05 -0.79
CA PRO A 197 2.00 -16.81 -0.06
C PRO A 197 3.31 -16.16 0.36
N LEU A 198 3.38 -14.83 0.30
CA LEU A 198 4.54 -14.09 0.75
C LEU A 198 4.43 -13.71 2.23
N PRO A 199 5.55 -13.80 2.98
CA PRO A 199 5.57 -13.39 4.37
C PRO A 199 5.43 -11.87 4.49
N VAL A 200 4.69 -11.42 5.51
CA VAL A 200 4.50 -10.00 5.80
C VAL A 200 5.37 -9.54 6.98
N ILE A 201 5.79 -8.29 6.95
CA ILE A 201 6.66 -7.68 7.94
C ILE A 201 5.84 -6.70 8.78
N ARG A 202 5.76 -6.95 10.08
CA ARG A 202 5.09 -6.09 11.05
C ARG A 202 6.03 -5.08 11.71
N ASP A 203 7.27 -5.48 11.94
CA ASP A 203 8.24 -4.67 12.68
C ASP A 203 8.96 -3.67 11.76
N PRO A 204 8.79 -2.35 11.96
CA PRO A 204 9.49 -1.32 11.19
C PRO A 204 11.02 -1.47 11.21
N ARG A 205 11.60 -2.01 12.29
CA ARG A 205 13.04 -2.31 12.37
C ARG A 205 13.42 -3.35 11.32
N VAL A 206 12.65 -4.42 11.20
CA VAL A 206 12.92 -5.48 10.23
C VAL A 206 12.80 -4.94 8.80
N ALA A 207 11.76 -4.14 8.53
CA ALA A 207 11.57 -3.51 7.22
C ALA A 207 12.74 -2.55 6.90
N PHE A 208 13.14 -1.69 7.84
CA PHE A 208 14.28 -0.79 7.70
C PHE A 208 15.58 -1.55 7.42
N ASP A 209 15.86 -2.61 8.19
CA ASP A 209 17.06 -3.42 8.02
C ASP A 209 17.09 -4.17 6.68
N GLN A 210 15.93 -4.55 6.12
CA GLN A 210 15.88 -5.12 4.76
C GLN A 210 16.15 -4.06 3.69
N LEU A 211 15.61 -2.86 3.85
CA LEU A 211 15.78 -1.78 2.87
C LEU A 211 17.21 -1.22 2.87
N PHE A 212 17.83 -1.06 4.04
CA PHE A 212 19.08 -0.31 4.19
C PHE A 212 20.22 -1.10 4.87
N GLY A 213 19.89 -2.21 5.50
CA GLY A 213 20.82 -3.00 6.32
C GLY A 213 21.49 -4.17 5.60
N ALA A 214 21.25 -4.39 4.31
CA ALA A 214 21.68 -5.57 3.56
C ALA A 214 23.20 -5.60 3.22
N GLY A 215 23.99 -4.60 3.66
CA GLY A 215 25.43 -4.55 3.43
C GLY A 215 26.25 -5.32 4.50
N GLY A 216 27.38 -5.90 4.07
CA GLY A 216 28.35 -6.53 4.96
C GLY A 216 27.99 -7.95 5.42
N THR A 217 28.87 -8.50 6.29
CA THR A 217 28.71 -9.82 6.88
C THR A 217 27.64 -9.84 7.99
N VAL A 218 27.26 -11.04 8.43
CA VAL A 218 26.33 -11.20 9.57
C VAL A 218 26.93 -10.56 10.84
N GLU A 219 28.23 -10.75 11.05
CA GLU A 219 28.98 -10.20 12.18
C GLU A 219 28.99 -8.67 12.18
N GLU A 220 29.17 -8.05 11.01
CA GLU A 220 29.13 -6.60 10.85
C GLU A 220 27.73 -6.04 11.14
N ARG A 221 26.67 -6.71 10.71
CA ARG A 221 25.30 -6.33 11.04
C ARG A 221 25.00 -6.44 12.54
N VAL A 222 25.46 -7.51 13.18
CA VAL A 222 25.34 -7.69 14.65
C VAL A 222 26.13 -6.60 15.40
N LEU A 223 27.35 -6.30 14.96
CA LEU A 223 28.18 -5.24 15.56
C LEU A 223 27.51 -3.88 15.43
N ARG A 224 26.96 -3.55 14.26
CA ARG A 224 26.21 -2.31 14.04
C ARG A 224 25.05 -2.17 15.02
N ARG A 225 24.21 -3.21 15.15
CA ARG A 225 23.08 -3.22 16.10
C ARG A 225 23.53 -3.00 17.55
N ARG A 226 24.65 -3.62 17.96
CA ARG A 226 25.18 -3.49 19.32
C ARG A 226 25.75 -2.11 19.64
N THR A 227 26.24 -1.39 18.65
CA THR A 227 26.87 -0.07 18.84
C THR A 227 25.89 1.09 18.84
N ASN A 228 24.59 0.86 18.56
CA ASN A 228 23.54 1.90 18.44
C ASN A 228 23.94 3.10 17.55
N LYS A 229 24.87 2.91 16.62
CA LYS A 229 25.26 3.93 15.65
C LYS A 229 24.31 3.94 14.50
N SER A 230 24.01 5.13 13.99
CA SER A 230 23.21 5.28 12.76
C SER A 230 23.85 4.53 11.58
N ILE A 231 23.02 3.94 10.73
CA ILE A 231 23.47 3.31 9.48
C ILE A 231 24.30 4.30 8.64
N LEU A 232 23.99 5.58 8.72
CA LEU A 232 24.68 6.65 7.98
C LEU A 232 26.10 6.92 8.50
N ASP A 233 26.39 6.66 9.77
CA ASP A 233 27.73 6.86 10.33
C ASP A 233 28.77 5.95 9.67
N TRP A 234 28.33 4.79 9.16
CA TRP A 234 29.18 3.82 8.46
C TRP A 234 29.49 4.18 7.01
N ILE A 235 28.75 5.13 6.44
CA ILE A 235 28.89 5.58 5.04
C ILE A 235 29.35 7.04 4.93
N THR A 236 29.62 7.72 6.04
CA THR A 236 29.95 9.18 6.07
C THR A 236 31.06 9.55 5.10
N GLY A 237 32.13 8.75 5.03
CA GLY A 237 33.24 9.01 4.10
C GLY A 237 32.83 8.94 2.64
N ARG A 238 31.94 8.01 2.29
CA ARG A 238 31.38 7.88 0.92
C ARG A 238 30.45 9.04 0.57
N VAL A 239 29.63 9.45 1.52
CA VAL A 239 28.77 10.65 1.35
C VAL A 239 29.62 11.89 1.09
N ALA A 240 30.68 12.12 1.87
CA ALA A 240 31.58 13.24 1.71
C ALA A 240 32.33 13.22 0.35
N GLN A 241 32.67 12.03 -0.14
CA GLN A 241 33.27 11.87 -1.49
C GLN A 241 32.24 12.22 -2.57
N LEU A 242 31.03 11.65 -2.50
CA LEU A 242 29.97 11.86 -3.49
C LEU A 242 29.57 13.35 -3.58
N ARG A 243 29.42 14.04 -2.44
CA ARG A 243 29.10 15.49 -2.43
C ARG A 243 30.07 16.35 -3.24
N ARG A 244 31.32 15.97 -3.40
CA ARG A 244 32.31 16.71 -4.20
C ARG A 244 32.09 16.54 -5.70
N GLU A 245 31.30 15.55 -6.10
CA GLU A 245 31.03 15.22 -7.51
C GLU A 245 29.64 15.70 -7.96
N LEU A 246 28.78 16.15 -7.02
CA LEU A 246 27.41 16.56 -7.26
C LEU A 246 27.26 18.07 -7.41
N GLY A 247 26.25 18.49 -8.19
CA GLY A 247 25.75 19.86 -8.24
C GLY A 247 24.97 20.25 -7.00
N PRO A 248 24.74 21.57 -6.78
CA PRO A 248 24.05 22.06 -5.56
C PRO A 248 22.66 21.45 -5.34
N ASN A 249 21.86 21.28 -6.38
CA ASN A 249 20.52 20.69 -6.29
C ASN A 249 20.56 19.23 -5.83
N ASP A 250 21.48 18.47 -6.42
CA ASP A 250 21.65 17.04 -6.06
C ASP A 250 22.20 16.88 -4.62
N ILE A 251 23.09 17.77 -4.19
CA ILE A 251 23.57 17.82 -2.80
C ILE A 251 22.38 18.04 -1.86
N GLN A 252 21.52 19.00 -2.16
CA GLN A 252 20.34 19.26 -1.34
C GLN A 252 19.34 18.11 -1.32
N ARG A 253 19.12 17.40 -2.45
CA ARG A 253 18.28 16.21 -2.51
C ARG A 253 18.88 15.05 -1.69
N LEU A 254 20.18 14.83 -1.86
CA LEU A 254 20.92 13.82 -1.11
C LEU A 254 20.83 14.08 0.40
N ASP A 255 21.05 15.32 0.83
CA ASP A 255 21.03 15.70 2.25
C ASP A 255 19.64 15.45 2.86
N ARG A 256 18.57 15.93 2.22
CA ARG A 256 17.19 15.67 2.66
C ARG A 256 16.88 14.18 2.76
N TYR A 257 17.31 13.40 1.78
CA TYR A 257 17.11 11.94 1.81
C TYR A 257 17.83 11.29 3.00
N LEU A 258 19.10 11.64 3.22
CA LEU A 258 19.89 11.10 4.35
C LEU A 258 19.32 11.54 5.70
N ASP A 259 18.81 12.76 5.81
CA ASP A 259 18.13 13.26 7.01
C ASP A 259 16.84 12.45 7.28
N ASN A 260 16.06 12.14 6.24
CA ASN A 260 14.88 11.29 6.38
C ASN A 260 15.24 9.87 6.83
N VAL A 261 16.28 9.25 6.26
CA VAL A 261 16.77 7.94 6.70
C VAL A 261 17.16 7.97 8.19
N ARG A 262 17.90 9.00 8.60
CA ARG A 262 18.31 9.18 10.00
C ARG A 262 17.13 9.39 10.94
N GLU A 263 16.14 10.16 10.52
CA GLU A 263 14.96 10.44 11.33
C GLU A 263 14.14 9.17 11.58
N ILE A 264 13.91 8.37 10.55
CA ILE A 264 13.18 7.10 10.71
C ILE A 264 13.95 6.13 11.59
N GLU A 265 15.26 5.99 11.37
CA GLU A 265 16.10 5.14 12.23
C GLU A 265 16.02 5.57 13.69
N ARG A 266 16.07 6.88 13.96
CA ARG A 266 15.96 7.45 15.31
C ARG A 266 14.59 7.20 15.94
N ARG A 267 13.52 7.30 15.16
CA ARG A 267 12.14 7.00 15.63
C ARG A 267 12.04 5.52 16.02
N ILE A 268 12.52 4.61 15.18
CA ILE A 268 12.54 3.18 15.47
C ILE A 268 13.34 2.91 16.76
N GLN A 269 14.54 3.49 16.93
CA GLN A 269 15.36 3.33 18.13
C GLN A 269 14.67 3.85 19.40
N ARG A 270 13.93 4.97 19.28
CA ARG A 270 13.15 5.52 20.40
C ARG A 270 12.01 4.58 20.79
N THR A 271 11.27 4.05 19.82
CA THR A 271 10.21 3.06 20.03
C THR A 271 10.77 1.80 20.72
N GLU A 272 11.89 1.26 20.23
CA GLU A 272 12.55 0.10 20.85
C GLU A 272 12.96 0.38 22.30
N ALA A 273 13.54 1.54 22.57
CA ALA A 273 13.96 1.92 23.92
C ALA A 273 12.78 2.08 24.87
N GLN A 274 11.69 2.71 24.41
CA GLN A 274 10.46 2.85 25.18
C GLN A 274 9.83 1.48 25.46
N ASN A 275 9.69 0.64 24.45
CA ASN A 275 9.06 -0.66 24.55
C ASN A 275 9.87 -1.69 25.38
N THR A 276 11.15 -1.42 25.63
CA THR A 276 12.03 -2.22 26.49
C THR A 276 12.30 -1.61 27.86
N SER A 277 11.65 -0.47 28.18
CA SER A 277 11.84 0.26 29.46
C SER A 277 11.29 -0.49 30.69
N GLY A 278 10.41 -1.47 30.48
CA GLY A 278 9.67 -2.16 31.53
C GLY A 278 8.32 -1.52 31.90
N GLU A 279 7.93 -0.45 31.22
CA GLU A 279 6.60 0.14 31.34
C GLU A 279 5.54 -0.75 30.69
N SER A 280 4.29 -0.65 31.16
CA SER A 280 3.16 -1.39 30.58
C SER A 280 2.88 -0.91 29.17
N ARG A 281 2.70 -1.86 28.23
CA ARG A 281 2.39 -1.61 26.84
C ARG A 281 0.93 -1.97 26.52
N GLU A 282 0.36 -1.25 25.57
CA GLU A 282 -0.95 -1.61 24.96
C GLU A 282 -0.85 -2.92 24.15
N LEU A 283 0.30 -3.15 23.51
CA LEU A 283 0.60 -4.34 22.70
C LEU A 283 1.78 -5.15 23.31
N PRO A 284 1.60 -5.83 24.45
CA PRO A 284 2.71 -6.46 25.19
C PRO A 284 3.39 -7.58 24.39
N GLU A 285 2.68 -8.26 23.50
CA GLU A 285 3.20 -9.35 22.66
C GLU A 285 3.87 -8.85 21.36
N ALA A 286 3.83 -7.55 21.09
CA ALA A 286 4.43 -7.02 19.87
C ALA A 286 5.95 -6.90 19.98
N PRO A 287 6.72 -7.10 18.89
CA PRO A 287 8.14 -6.82 18.84
C PRO A 287 8.48 -5.41 19.34
N ALA A 288 9.69 -5.23 19.88
CA ALA A 288 10.12 -3.96 20.46
C ALA A 288 10.09 -2.78 19.45
N GLY A 289 10.33 -3.05 18.17
CA GLY A 289 10.28 -2.02 17.12
C GLY A 289 8.87 -1.59 16.70
N VAL A 290 7.82 -2.28 17.16
CA VAL A 290 6.43 -1.99 16.82
C VAL A 290 5.85 -0.95 17.78
N PRO A 291 5.41 0.24 17.32
CA PRO A 291 4.68 1.20 18.14
C PRO A 291 3.34 0.64 18.62
N ASP A 292 2.93 1.03 19.84
CA ASP A 292 1.58 0.71 20.33
C ASP A 292 0.52 1.52 19.59
N SER A 293 0.79 2.79 19.27
CA SER A 293 -0.11 3.63 18.45
C SER A 293 -0.23 3.11 17.02
N PHE A 294 -1.47 2.91 16.58
CA PHE A 294 -1.78 2.54 15.19
C PHE A 294 -1.32 3.60 14.19
N GLU A 295 -1.57 4.85 14.49
CA GLU A 295 -1.19 5.98 13.64
C GLU A 295 0.34 6.07 13.49
N GLU A 296 1.09 5.99 14.60
CA GLU A 296 2.55 6.05 14.57
C GLU A 296 3.13 4.87 13.79
N HIS A 297 2.59 3.66 13.99
CA HIS A 297 3.02 2.46 13.28
C HIS A 297 2.76 2.60 11.76
N THR A 298 1.55 3.01 11.39
CA THR A 298 1.17 3.19 9.97
C THR A 298 2.03 4.26 9.31
N ARG A 299 2.25 5.40 9.96
CA ARG A 299 3.12 6.47 9.46
C ARG A 299 4.56 6.02 9.28
N MET A 300 5.10 5.21 10.20
CA MET A 300 6.44 4.65 10.05
C MET A 300 6.55 3.73 8.83
N MET A 301 5.55 2.87 8.62
CA MET A 301 5.50 1.99 7.44
C MET A 301 5.38 2.79 6.14
N PHE A 302 4.62 3.88 6.11
CA PHE A 302 4.53 4.78 4.96
C PHE A 302 5.86 5.51 4.69
N ASP A 303 6.53 6.01 5.73
CA ASP A 303 7.84 6.65 5.58
C ASP A 303 8.88 5.69 4.97
N LEU A 304 8.88 4.43 5.37
CA LEU A 304 9.75 3.39 4.80
C LEU A 304 9.47 3.15 3.32
N GLN A 305 8.18 3.13 2.93
CA GLN A 305 7.77 3.01 1.53
C GLN A 305 8.22 4.22 0.70
N VAL A 306 8.02 5.43 1.19
CA VAL A 306 8.47 6.67 0.53
C VAL A 306 9.98 6.66 0.31
N LEU A 307 10.76 6.29 1.32
CA LEU A 307 12.22 6.19 1.19
C LEU A 307 12.64 5.14 0.16
N ALA A 308 12.01 3.98 0.18
CA ALA A 308 12.31 2.90 -0.76
C ALA A 308 11.97 3.28 -2.20
N PHE A 309 10.85 3.97 -2.43
CA PHE A 309 10.44 4.46 -3.74
C PHE A 309 11.34 5.59 -4.26
N SER A 310 11.72 6.53 -3.39
CA SER A 310 12.60 7.64 -3.77
C SER A 310 13.99 7.20 -4.17
N SER A 311 14.43 6.02 -3.73
CA SER A 311 15.75 5.43 -4.01
C SER A 311 15.70 4.20 -4.92
N ASP A 312 14.52 3.87 -5.49
CA ASP A 312 14.28 2.72 -6.38
C ASP A 312 14.80 1.38 -5.81
N VAL A 313 14.74 1.22 -4.47
CA VAL A 313 15.10 -0.04 -3.79
C VAL A 313 14.05 -1.11 -4.05
N THR A 314 12.80 -0.72 -4.08
CA THR A 314 11.68 -1.53 -4.58
C THR A 314 10.65 -0.63 -5.25
N ARG A 315 9.79 -1.21 -6.07
CA ARG A 315 8.68 -0.53 -6.76
C ARG A 315 7.33 -1.05 -6.34
N VAL A 316 7.30 -2.06 -5.48
CA VAL A 316 6.06 -2.76 -5.12
C VAL A 316 5.99 -2.96 -3.62
N PHE A 317 4.90 -2.44 -3.04
CA PHE A 317 4.51 -2.73 -1.67
C PHE A 317 3.08 -3.26 -1.61
N SER A 318 2.84 -4.16 -0.66
CA SER A 318 1.50 -4.40 -0.15
C SER A 318 1.46 -4.11 1.35
N LEU A 319 0.34 -3.59 1.84
CA LEU A 319 0.14 -3.25 3.24
C LEU A 319 -1.23 -3.75 3.71
N LYS A 320 -1.21 -4.55 4.76
CA LYS A 320 -2.42 -4.98 5.46
C LYS A 320 -2.61 -4.10 6.69
N MET A 321 -3.65 -3.25 6.68
CA MET A 321 -3.89 -2.27 7.75
C MET A 321 -4.48 -2.89 9.02
N GLY A 322 -5.14 -4.03 8.89
CA GLY A 322 -5.72 -4.75 9.99
C GLY A 322 -5.66 -6.25 9.76
N ARG A 323 -6.18 -7.01 10.71
CA ARG A 323 -6.37 -8.45 10.59
C ARG A 323 -7.86 -8.77 10.64
N ASP A 324 -8.32 -9.68 9.81
CA ASP A 324 -9.66 -10.24 9.98
C ASP A 324 -9.79 -10.86 11.38
N SER A 325 -10.94 -10.66 12.01
CA SER A 325 -11.19 -11.01 13.43
C SER A 325 -10.38 -10.18 14.45
N SER A 326 -9.90 -8.98 14.08
CA SER A 326 -9.16 -8.08 14.98
C SER A 326 -9.99 -7.70 16.22
N ALA A 327 -9.39 -7.88 17.38
CA ALA A 327 -9.93 -7.41 18.65
C ALA A 327 -9.42 -6.01 19.05
N ARG A 328 -8.65 -5.34 18.19
CA ARG A 328 -8.10 -4.02 18.45
C ARG A 328 -9.22 -2.98 18.56
N VAL A 329 -9.10 -2.10 19.56
CA VAL A 329 -9.95 -0.91 19.71
C VAL A 329 -9.17 0.28 19.16
N PHE A 330 -9.83 1.09 18.32
CA PHE A 330 -9.27 2.32 17.76
C PHE A 330 -9.90 3.52 18.44
N HIS A 331 -9.51 3.82 19.69
CA HIS A 331 -10.09 4.90 20.50
C HIS A 331 -10.03 6.26 19.78
N GLU A 332 -8.97 6.51 19.01
CA GLU A 332 -8.80 7.74 18.24
C GLU A 332 -9.84 7.90 17.12
N SER A 333 -10.50 6.82 16.73
CA SER A 333 -11.62 6.89 15.78
C SER A 333 -12.89 7.48 16.43
N GLY A 334 -12.98 7.50 17.75
CA GLY A 334 -14.18 7.82 18.52
C GLY A 334 -15.16 6.64 18.65
N SER A 335 -14.68 5.41 18.40
CA SER A 335 -15.37 4.17 18.73
C SER A 335 -14.59 3.41 19.82
N ASP A 336 -15.31 2.98 20.86
CA ASP A 336 -14.74 2.15 21.94
C ASP A 336 -14.98 0.64 21.71
N ARG A 337 -15.48 0.28 20.55
CA ARG A 337 -15.74 -1.13 20.21
C ARG A 337 -14.52 -1.77 19.53
N PRO A 338 -14.19 -3.03 19.86
CA PRO A 338 -13.21 -3.79 19.10
C PRO A 338 -13.60 -3.89 17.61
N PHE A 339 -12.63 -3.85 16.73
CA PHE A 339 -12.85 -3.68 15.30
C PHE A 339 -13.77 -4.75 14.69
N HIS A 340 -13.46 -6.02 14.85
CA HIS A 340 -14.30 -7.10 14.34
C HIS A 340 -15.72 -7.12 14.98
N PRO A 341 -15.90 -7.04 16.32
CA PRO A 341 -17.23 -6.88 16.89
C PRO A 341 -18.00 -5.62 16.45
N ALA A 342 -17.30 -4.52 16.11
CA ALA A 342 -17.93 -3.32 15.58
C ALA A 342 -18.49 -3.53 14.17
N SER A 343 -17.82 -4.36 13.35
CA SER A 343 -18.25 -4.69 11.99
C SER A 343 -19.58 -5.46 11.97
N HIS A 344 -19.87 -6.23 13.01
CA HIS A 344 -21.17 -6.91 13.20
C HIS A 344 -22.21 -5.96 13.80
N HIS A 345 -22.60 -4.94 13.04
CA HIS A 345 -23.46 -3.85 13.49
C HIS A 345 -24.95 -4.23 13.61
N GLY A 346 -25.36 -5.41 13.14
CA GLY A 346 -26.74 -5.91 13.23
C GLY A 346 -27.75 -5.06 12.48
N ALA A 347 -27.32 -4.38 11.42
CA ALA A 347 -28.12 -3.43 10.62
C ALA A 347 -28.77 -2.30 11.45
N ARG A 348 -28.21 -1.95 12.60
CA ARG A 348 -28.68 -0.82 13.44
C ARG A 348 -27.92 0.43 13.03
N GLU A 349 -28.65 1.49 12.71
CA GLU A 349 -28.08 2.75 12.20
C GLU A 349 -26.95 3.30 13.09
N GLU A 350 -27.18 3.38 14.40
CA GLU A 350 -26.16 3.84 15.36
C GLU A 350 -24.87 3.01 15.30
N ALA A 351 -24.98 1.69 15.18
CA ALA A 351 -23.83 0.80 15.11
C ALA A 351 -23.12 0.86 13.75
N ILE A 352 -23.88 1.10 12.66
CA ILE A 352 -23.32 1.37 11.32
C ILE A 352 -22.50 2.66 11.35
N LEU A 353 -23.05 3.74 11.92
CA LEU A 353 -22.37 5.02 12.07
C LEU A 353 -21.12 4.92 12.96
N ASP A 354 -21.18 4.09 14.00
CA ASP A 354 -20.03 3.83 14.86
C ASP A 354 -18.92 3.07 14.13
N PHE A 355 -19.27 2.04 13.35
CA PHE A 355 -18.31 1.35 12.49
C PHE A 355 -17.72 2.26 11.40
N ALA A 356 -18.52 3.17 10.83
CA ALA A 356 -18.05 4.16 9.87
C ALA A 356 -16.95 5.10 10.43
N LYS A 357 -16.93 5.35 11.75
CA LYS A 357 -15.84 6.11 12.39
C LYS A 357 -14.50 5.39 12.26
N ILE A 358 -14.50 4.05 12.42
CA ILE A 358 -13.30 3.23 12.27
C ILE A 358 -12.82 3.25 10.81
N ASN A 359 -13.75 3.08 9.84
CA ASN A 359 -13.40 3.19 8.43
C ASN A 359 -12.77 4.56 8.10
N ARG A 360 -13.39 5.65 8.58
CA ARG A 360 -12.88 7.02 8.41
C ARG A 360 -11.49 7.20 9.02
N TYR A 361 -11.27 6.63 10.20
CA TYR A 361 -9.97 6.68 10.88
C TYR A 361 -8.89 5.96 10.07
N HIS A 362 -9.17 4.77 9.55
CA HIS A 362 -8.22 4.04 8.69
C HIS A 362 -7.88 4.84 7.43
N VAL A 363 -8.88 5.40 6.74
CA VAL A 363 -8.67 6.22 5.55
C VAL A 363 -7.88 7.49 5.88
N SER A 364 -8.07 8.07 7.08
CA SER A 364 -7.38 9.29 7.50
C SER A 364 -5.86 9.14 7.66
N MET A 365 -5.33 7.93 7.58
CA MET A 365 -3.87 7.69 7.53
C MET A 365 -3.27 8.03 6.17
N LEU A 366 -4.06 7.94 5.09
CA LEU A 366 -3.55 8.09 3.72
C LEU A 366 -3.10 9.52 3.35
N PRO A 367 -3.76 10.62 3.76
CA PRO A 367 -3.28 11.96 3.46
C PRO A 367 -1.81 12.16 3.80
N TYR A 368 -1.35 11.65 4.93
CA TYR A 368 0.07 11.70 5.30
C TYR A 368 0.97 11.03 4.26
N PHE A 369 0.58 9.87 3.76
CA PHE A 369 1.34 9.14 2.75
C PHE A 369 1.36 9.87 1.40
N LEU A 370 0.19 10.33 0.96
CA LEU A 370 0.05 11.09 -0.29
C LEU A 370 0.87 12.38 -0.28
N GLU A 371 0.83 13.12 0.85
CA GLU A 371 1.62 14.33 1.07
C GLU A 371 3.12 14.07 0.99
N LYS A 372 3.59 12.98 1.60
CA LYS A 372 4.99 12.56 1.53
C LYS A 372 5.43 12.22 0.10
N LEU A 373 4.61 11.49 -0.65
CA LEU A 373 4.89 11.18 -2.06
C LEU A 373 4.87 12.44 -2.93
N GLN A 374 3.92 13.35 -2.72
CA GLN A 374 3.82 14.62 -3.42
C GLN A 374 5.02 15.55 -3.09
N GLY A 375 5.55 15.46 -1.88
CA GLY A 375 6.73 16.22 -1.45
C GLY A 375 8.05 15.78 -2.10
N ILE A 376 8.11 14.65 -2.79
CA ILE A 376 9.30 14.14 -3.45
C ILE A 376 9.28 14.48 -4.95
N GLN A 377 10.17 15.38 -5.35
CA GLN A 377 10.36 15.74 -6.77
C GLN A 377 11.18 14.67 -7.49
N GLU A 378 10.67 14.15 -8.62
CA GLU A 378 11.38 13.23 -9.51
C GLU A 378 11.24 13.68 -10.97
N GLY A 379 12.26 14.34 -11.50
CA GLY A 379 12.18 15.02 -12.79
C GLY A 379 11.26 16.24 -12.71
N ASP A 380 10.37 16.38 -13.68
CA ASP A 380 9.42 17.51 -13.76
C ASP A 380 8.13 17.29 -12.97
N THR A 381 7.94 16.10 -12.37
CA THR A 381 6.75 15.71 -11.64
C THR A 381 7.09 15.24 -10.22
N HIS A 382 6.08 14.93 -9.43
CA HIS A 382 6.22 14.37 -8.09
C HIS A 382 6.17 12.85 -8.09
N LEU A 383 6.65 12.23 -7.02
CA LEU A 383 6.60 10.77 -6.87
C LEU A 383 5.14 10.24 -6.85
N LEU A 384 4.18 11.04 -6.36
CA LEU A 384 2.74 10.70 -6.39
C LEU A 384 2.21 10.57 -7.83
N ASP A 385 2.68 11.40 -8.77
CA ASP A 385 2.29 11.29 -10.19
C ASP A 385 2.74 9.97 -10.82
N LYS A 386 3.77 9.35 -10.24
CA LYS A 386 4.38 8.10 -10.70
C LYS A 386 4.00 6.88 -9.88
N THR A 387 3.07 7.05 -8.95
CA THR A 387 2.62 5.99 -8.05
C THR A 387 1.16 5.63 -8.33
N MET A 388 0.82 4.37 -8.18
CA MET A 388 -0.54 3.84 -8.09
C MET A 388 -0.71 3.23 -6.71
N ILE A 389 -1.72 3.70 -5.98
CA ILE A 389 -2.10 3.18 -4.66
C ILE A 389 -3.49 2.59 -4.80
N ILE A 390 -3.60 1.28 -4.74
CA ILE A 390 -4.87 0.55 -4.71
C ILE A 390 -5.28 0.41 -3.25
N TYR A 391 -6.45 0.93 -2.89
CA TYR A 391 -6.99 0.81 -1.53
C TYR A 391 -8.38 0.23 -1.59
N GLY A 392 -8.62 -0.83 -0.83
CA GLY A 392 -9.92 -1.48 -0.84
C GLY A 392 -10.06 -2.59 0.18
N SER A 393 -11.18 -3.29 0.08
CA SER A 393 -11.50 -4.45 0.89
C SER A 393 -12.10 -5.54 0.03
N PRO A 394 -11.82 -6.81 0.30
CA PRO A 394 -12.50 -7.92 -0.35
C PRO A 394 -13.91 -8.16 0.18
N MET A 395 -14.34 -7.45 1.21
CA MET A 395 -15.66 -7.55 1.83
C MET A 395 -16.43 -6.24 1.60
N GLY A 396 -17.72 -6.33 1.31
CA GLY A 396 -18.63 -5.19 1.20
C GLY A 396 -19.26 -4.86 2.54
N ASP A 397 -20.41 -5.48 2.86
CA ASP A 397 -21.05 -5.35 4.19
C ASP A 397 -20.54 -6.46 5.12
N PRO A 398 -19.80 -6.12 6.16
CA PRO A 398 -19.22 -7.11 7.06
C PRO A 398 -20.25 -7.76 7.98
N ASN A 399 -21.39 -7.11 8.24
CA ASN A 399 -22.46 -7.69 9.05
C ASN A 399 -23.16 -8.84 8.33
N LEU A 400 -23.26 -8.74 6.99
CA LEU A 400 -23.82 -9.77 6.14
C LEU A 400 -22.77 -10.78 5.67
N HIS A 401 -21.49 -10.50 5.89
CA HIS A 401 -20.35 -11.26 5.36
C HIS A 401 -20.42 -11.41 3.83
N ASN A 402 -20.94 -10.39 3.14
CA ASN A 402 -21.02 -10.42 1.69
C ASN A 402 -19.79 -9.76 1.06
N HIS A 403 -19.56 -10.09 -0.18
CA HIS A 403 -18.45 -9.58 -0.98
C HIS A 403 -18.95 -8.72 -2.15
N ARG A 404 -20.12 -8.09 -1.96
CA ARG A 404 -20.79 -7.25 -2.95
C ARG A 404 -20.54 -5.78 -2.68
N ARG A 405 -20.45 -5.01 -3.76
CA ARG A 405 -20.21 -3.55 -3.68
C ARG A 405 -19.03 -3.22 -2.78
N ALA A 406 -17.97 -4.04 -2.91
CA ALA A 406 -16.80 -3.94 -2.05
C ALA A 406 -16.07 -2.60 -2.23
N PRO A 407 -15.54 -2.01 -1.15
CA PRO A 407 -14.83 -0.74 -1.20
C PRO A 407 -13.60 -0.82 -2.11
N LEU A 408 -13.47 0.14 -3.04
CA LEU A 408 -12.30 0.27 -3.89
C LEU A 408 -12.09 1.72 -4.31
N PHE A 409 -10.89 2.24 -4.16
CA PHE A 409 -10.42 3.40 -4.87
C PHE A 409 -8.94 3.27 -5.22
N VAL A 410 -8.50 4.06 -6.17
CA VAL A 410 -7.11 4.19 -6.57
C VAL A 410 -6.68 5.63 -6.41
N ALA A 411 -5.47 5.85 -5.87
CA ALA A 411 -4.88 7.18 -5.73
C ALA A 411 -3.53 7.26 -6.45
N GLY A 412 -3.21 8.43 -7.00
CA GLY A 412 -1.98 8.71 -7.71
C GLY A 412 -2.15 8.75 -9.23
N GLY A 413 -1.08 9.17 -9.93
CA GLY A 413 -1.13 9.43 -11.37
C GLY A 413 -0.69 8.27 -12.26
N ALA A 414 -0.08 7.21 -11.73
CA ALA A 414 0.43 6.05 -12.47
C ALA A 414 1.21 6.43 -13.76
N ASN A 415 2.11 7.41 -13.66
CA ASN A 415 2.83 7.98 -14.82
C ASN A 415 1.91 8.59 -15.88
N GLY A 416 0.79 9.20 -15.48
CA GLY A 416 -0.20 9.81 -16.37
C GLY A 416 -1.20 8.82 -16.97
N ARG A 417 -1.23 7.58 -16.51
CA ARG A 417 -2.19 6.56 -16.94
C ARG A 417 -3.51 6.60 -16.17
N LEU A 418 -3.56 7.35 -15.07
CA LEU A 418 -4.78 7.64 -14.30
C LEU A 418 -5.05 9.13 -14.34
N GLU A 419 -6.27 9.50 -14.73
CA GLU A 419 -6.68 10.91 -14.78
C GLU A 419 -6.97 11.47 -13.38
N GLY A 420 -7.48 10.63 -12.47
CA GLY A 420 -7.97 11.05 -11.15
C GLY A 420 -9.19 11.97 -11.20
N GLY A 421 -9.60 12.47 -10.03
CA GLY A 421 -10.78 13.31 -9.88
C GLY A 421 -12.06 12.65 -10.40
N LEU A 422 -12.23 11.35 -10.20
CA LEU A 422 -13.25 10.56 -10.88
C LEU A 422 -13.93 9.56 -9.94
N HIS A 423 -15.26 9.54 -9.94
CA HIS A 423 -16.06 8.47 -9.35
C HIS A 423 -16.76 7.67 -10.46
N LEU A 424 -16.42 6.40 -10.56
CA LEU A 424 -16.99 5.42 -11.46
C LEU A 424 -17.97 4.53 -10.70
N ASN A 425 -19.21 4.44 -11.21
CA ASN A 425 -20.19 3.52 -10.67
C ASN A 425 -20.48 2.44 -11.72
N THR A 426 -20.15 1.19 -11.40
CA THR A 426 -20.33 0.07 -12.31
C THR A 426 -21.74 -0.53 -12.20
N PRO A 427 -22.23 -1.26 -13.21
CA PRO A 427 -23.43 -2.06 -13.07
C PRO A 427 -23.33 -3.05 -11.90
N ASP A 428 -24.45 -3.31 -11.24
CA ASP A 428 -24.52 -4.24 -10.12
C ASP A 428 -24.03 -5.64 -10.54
N GLY A 429 -23.24 -6.29 -9.69
CA GLY A 429 -22.64 -7.59 -9.96
C GLY A 429 -21.39 -7.56 -10.86
N THR A 430 -20.84 -6.39 -11.19
CA THR A 430 -19.57 -6.29 -11.92
C THR A 430 -18.44 -6.87 -11.09
N PRO A 431 -17.62 -7.83 -11.60
CA PRO A 431 -16.48 -8.33 -10.87
C PRO A 431 -15.46 -7.23 -10.56
N MET A 432 -14.95 -7.16 -9.32
CA MET A 432 -13.81 -6.30 -9.01
C MET A 432 -12.58 -6.65 -9.86
N ALA A 433 -12.48 -7.89 -10.29
CA ALA A 433 -11.46 -8.36 -11.22
C ALA A 433 -11.42 -7.56 -12.53
N ASN A 434 -12.56 -7.01 -12.99
CA ASN A 434 -12.60 -6.12 -14.16
C ASN A 434 -11.82 -4.82 -13.91
N ALA A 435 -11.99 -4.23 -12.71
CA ALA A 435 -11.20 -3.08 -12.29
C ALA A 435 -9.72 -3.44 -12.16
N MET A 436 -9.41 -4.58 -11.52
CA MET A 436 -8.02 -5.04 -11.35
C MET A 436 -7.31 -5.29 -12.69
N LEU A 437 -8.02 -5.83 -13.70
CA LEU A 437 -7.48 -6.00 -15.06
C LEU A 437 -7.15 -4.63 -15.68
N SER A 438 -8.06 -3.65 -15.58
CA SER A 438 -7.81 -2.31 -16.10
C SER A 438 -6.67 -1.59 -15.37
N LEU A 439 -6.52 -1.83 -14.06
CA LEU A 439 -5.38 -1.34 -13.28
C LEU A 439 -4.07 -2.04 -13.69
N ALA A 440 -4.12 -3.33 -14.04
CA ALA A 440 -2.98 -4.04 -14.61
C ALA A 440 -2.51 -3.39 -15.92
N HIS A 441 -3.43 -3.04 -16.81
CA HIS A 441 -3.11 -2.31 -18.05
C HIS A 441 -2.56 -0.91 -17.74
N ALA A 442 -3.14 -0.18 -16.80
CA ALA A 442 -2.60 1.11 -16.35
C ALA A 442 -1.19 0.99 -15.72
N LEU A 443 -0.83 -0.16 -15.21
CA LEU A 443 0.52 -0.49 -14.74
C LEU A 443 1.49 -0.89 -15.88
N GLY A 444 1.02 -1.01 -17.12
CA GLY A 444 1.81 -1.39 -18.28
C GLY A 444 1.86 -2.89 -18.55
N MET A 445 0.91 -3.65 -18.05
CA MET A 445 0.71 -5.08 -18.35
C MET A 445 -0.39 -5.25 -19.42
N ASP A 446 -0.29 -4.48 -20.51
CA ASP A 446 -1.32 -4.36 -21.56
C ASP A 446 -1.58 -5.67 -22.34
N ASP A 447 -0.75 -6.69 -22.17
CA ASP A 447 -0.85 -8.02 -22.77
C ASP A 447 -1.64 -9.04 -21.91
N MET A 448 -2.20 -8.61 -20.79
CA MET A 448 -3.07 -9.45 -19.98
C MET A 448 -4.50 -9.48 -20.56
N ASP A 449 -4.93 -10.63 -21.05
CA ASP A 449 -6.30 -10.80 -21.60
C ASP A 449 -7.37 -10.93 -20.48
N SER A 450 -6.96 -11.37 -19.29
CA SER A 450 -7.86 -11.59 -18.15
C SER A 450 -7.11 -11.59 -16.81
N PHE A 451 -7.83 -11.31 -15.73
CA PHE A 451 -7.33 -11.43 -14.36
C PHE A 451 -8.43 -11.98 -13.44
N GLY A 452 -8.11 -13.02 -12.66
CA GLY A 452 -9.09 -13.64 -11.77
C GLY A 452 -10.37 -14.04 -12.51
N ASP A 453 -11.51 -13.59 -12.02
CA ASP A 453 -12.83 -13.84 -12.64
C ASP A 453 -13.30 -12.67 -13.55
N SER A 454 -12.38 -11.87 -14.07
CA SER A 454 -12.71 -10.76 -14.97
C SER A 454 -13.47 -11.24 -16.20
N THR A 455 -14.46 -10.45 -16.60
CA THR A 455 -15.29 -10.71 -17.79
C THR A 455 -15.12 -9.65 -18.88
N ALA A 456 -14.56 -8.50 -18.53
CA ALA A 456 -14.26 -7.38 -19.41
C ALA A 456 -13.29 -6.41 -18.71
N GLU A 457 -12.75 -5.46 -19.43
CA GLU A 457 -12.10 -4.29 -18.87
C GLU A 457 -13.12 -3.25 -18.38
N LEU A 458 -12.75 -2.49 -17.35
CA LEU A 458 -13.47 -1.31 -16.90
C LEU A 458 -12.78 -0.06 -17.45
N SER A 459 -13.53 0.85 -18.10
CA SER A 459 -12.95 2.14 -18.48
C SER A 459 -12.62 2.97 -17.22
N LEU A 460 -11.34 3.33 -17.06
CA LEU A 460 -10.87 4.19 -15.98
C LEU A 460 -10.90 5.69 -16.33
N SER A 461 -11.58 6.05 -17.43
CA SER A 461 -11.78 7.43 -17.90
C SER A 461 -13.25 7.70 -18.17
N MET A 462 -13.63 8.99 -18.18
CA MET A 462 -14.98 9.37 -18.58
C MET A 462 -15.25 9.04 -20.06
N PRO A 463 -16.45 8.55 -20.42
CA PRO A 463 -16.84 8.40 -21.82
C PRO A 463 -16.77 9.75 -22.54
N ALA A 464 -16.23 9.77 -23.74
CA ALA A 464 -16.06 10.99 -24.54
C ALA A 464 -17.36 11.79 -24.81
N SER A 465 -18.55 11.17 -24.65
CA SER A 465 -19.87 11.77 -24.86
C SER A 465 -20.29 12.77 -23.77
N THR A 466 -19.63 12.83 -22.62
CA THR A 466 -19.96 13.75 -21.50
C THR A 466 -19.21 15.09 -21.58
N LEU A 467 -18.26 15.25 -22.49
CA LEU A 467 -17.46 16.47 -22.64
C LEU A 467 -18.09 17.56 -23.55
N THR A 468 -19.28 17.33 -24.13
CA THR A 468 -19.87 18.21 -25.14
C THR A 468 -21.10 19.02 -24.69
N SER A 469 -21.42 19.17 -23.40
CA SER A 469 -22.63 19.90 -22.96
C SER A 469 -22.41 21.08 -21.99
N THR A 470 -21.24 21.72 -21.98
CA THR A 470 -21.08 23.03 -21.28
C THR A 470 -20.59 24.07 -22.28
N GLY A 471 -21.47 24.51 -23.16
CA GLY A 471 -21.17 25.59 -24.14
C GLY A 471 -22.39 26.01 -24.92
N SER A 472 -23.30 26.73 -24.28
CA SER A 472 -24.19 27.70 -24.93
C SER A 472 -24.84 28.60 -23.87
#